data_195a0452a1c12f93367d91b74a98e934
#
_entry.id   195a0452a1c12f93367d91b74a98e934
#
_cell.length_a   1.000
_cell.length_b   1.000
_cell.length_c   1.000
_cell.angle_alpha   90.00
_cell.angle_beta   90.00
_cell.angle_gamma   90.00
#
_symmetry.space_group_name_H-M   'P 1'
#
loop_
_entity.id
_entity.type
_entity.pdbx_description
1 polymer ?
#
loop_
_entity_poly.entity_id
_entity_poly.type
_entity_poly.pdbx_seq_one_letter_code
_entity_poly.pdbx_strand_id
1 'polypeptide(L)'
;MLARLHTLVTRGTAPDLMICNYVYEHTEDGTSHTVRYTNIFPQERLFTWMHVGHFRPDQNLLMHSVMYRTEVLRKCGMVLPKHTFYVDNIFVYQPLPFVKTMYYMNLDLYRYFIGRADQSVNESVMVKRVDQQLRVTRHMIDCQDLDALKGEKKLRAYMLHYLSMMMAVSDIFLLLDGSAEAKEKQKGLWQYLREHTSAAVYRSIRFGFGGVTNLPFPKGDAIVVGGYRIARKIFKFN
;
A
#
# COMPACT_ATOMS: atom_id res chain seq x y z
N MET A 1 -10.52 17.61 -13.57
CA MET A 1 -9.44 16.64 -13.85
C MET A 1 -9.18 16.53 -15.36
N LEU A 2 -10.12 16.07 -16.21
CA LEU A 2 -9.90 15.83 -17.64
C LEU A 2 -9.36 17.06 -18.41
N ALA A 3 -9.90 18.25 -18.19
CA ALA A 3 -9.40 19.48 -18.83
C ALA A 3 -7.93 19.76 -18.48
N ARG A 4 -7.51 19.55 -17.22
CA ARG A 4 -6.12 19.72 -16.81
C ARG A 4 -5.21 18.66 -17.44
N LEU A 5 -5.64 17.39 -17.46
CA LEU A 5 -4.91 16.33 -18.12
C LEU A 5 -4.74 16.60 -19.62
N HIS A 6 -5.82 17.03 -20.29
CA HIS A 6 -5.77 17.42 -21.69
C HIS A 6 -4.72 18.52 -21.93
N THR A 7 -4.71 19.57 -21.09
CA THR A 7 -3.72 20.65 -21.18
C THR A 7 -2.28 20.12 -21.04
N LEU A 8 -2.02 19.22 -20.10
CA LEU A 8 -0.69 18.62 -19.89
C LEU A 8 -0.27 17.79 -21.10
N VAL A 9 -1.18 16.99 -21.65
CA VAL A 9 -0.93 16.13 -22.81
C VAL A 9 -0.63 16.99 -24.06
N THR A 10 -1.45 18.01 -24.35
CA THR A 10 -1.27 18.87 -25.52
C THR A 10 0.01 19.70 -25.46
N ARG A 11 0.50 20.00 -24.26
CA ARG A 11 1.79 20.68 -24.05
C ARG A 11 3.01 19.73 -24.08
N GLY A 12 2.80 18.44 -24.33
CA GLY A 12 3.88 17.43 -24.30
C GLY A 12 4.46 17.18 -22.89
N THR A 13 3.75 17.57 -21.84
CA THR A 13 4.19 17.47 -20.44
C THR A 13 3.35 16.47 -19.62
N ALA A 14 2.79 15.46 -20.28
CA ALA A 14 2.00 14.43 -19.62
C ALA A 14 2.84 13.65 -18.58
N PRO A 15 2.40 13.57 -17.30
CA PRO A 15 3.12 12.83 -16.27
C PRO A 15 3.01 11.30 -16.47
N ASP A 16 3.95 10.56 -15.91
CA ASP A 16 3.87 9.09 -15.83
C ASP A 16 2.87 8.64 -14.80
N LEU A 17 2.73 9.41 -13.71
CA LEU A 17 1.78 9.18 -12.64
C LEU A 17 1.10 10.49 -12.26
N MET A 18 -0.23 10.51 -12.35
CA MET A 18 -1.05 11.56 -11.76
C MET A 18 -1.65 11.08 -10.45
N ILE A 19 -1.61 11.94 -9.43
CA ILE A 19 -2.10 11.66 -8.08
C ILE A 19 -3.21 12.67 -7.76
N CYS A 20 -4.31 12.19 -7.18
CA CYS A 20 -5.42 13.00 -6.67
C CYS A 20 -5.76 12.60 -5.24
N ASN A 21 -6.56 13.43 -4.56
CA ASN A 21 -7.17 13.05 -3.29
C ASN A 21 -8.31 12.06 -3.51
N TYR A 22 -8.73 11.45 -2.42
CA TYR A 22 -9.98 10.70 -2.36
C TYR A 22 -10.70 10.95 -1.05
N VAL A 23 -11.97 10.61 -1.00
CA VAL A 23 -12.85 10.83 0.16
C VAL A 23 -13.40 9.49 0.61
N TYR A 24 -13.24 9.15 1.86
CA TYR A 24 -14.00 8.10 2.52
C TYR A 24 -15.38 8.64 2.88
N GLU A 25 -16.42 7.96 2.40
CA GLU A 25 -17.83 8.23 2.73
C GLU A 25 -18.32 7.13 3.65
N HIS A 26 -18.59 7.47 4.91
CA HIS A 26 -19.16 6.55 5.88
C HIS A 26 -20.68 6.53 5.71
N THR A 27 -21.22 5.41 5.19
CA THR A 27 -22.66 5.27 4.92
C THR A 27 -23.51 5.13 6.19
N GLU A 28 -22.90 4.69 7.30
CA GLU A 28 -23.59 4.43 8.56
C GLU A 28 -23.93 5.71 9.33
N ASP A 29 -23.03 6.69 9.37
CA ASP A 29 -23.19 7.93 10.13
C ASP A 29 -23.20 9.18 9.25
N GLY A 30 -23.10 9.03 7.92
CA GLY A 30 -23.12 10.14 6.95
C GLY A 30 -21.89 11.04 7.02
N THR A 31 -20.82 10.62 7.73
CA THR A 31 -19.59 11.41 7.81
C THR A 31 -18.68 11.15 6.62
N SER A 32 -17.80 12.10 6.32
CA SER A 32 -16.79 11.95 5.27
C SER A 32 -15.42 12.38 5.77
N HIS A 33 -14.38 11.71 5.26
CA HIS A 33 -12.99 12.04 5.54
C HIS A 33 -12.18 12.10 4.26
N THR A 34 -11.55 13.26 3.98
CA THR A 34 -10.70 13.41 2.79
C THR A 34 -9.25 13.07 3.11
N VAL A 35 -8.68 12.17 2.32
CA VAL A 35 -7.26 11.87 2.33
C VAL A 35 -6.56 12.76 1.30
N ARG A 36 -5.67 13.64 1.78
CA ARG A 36 -4.88 14.57 0.99
C ARG A 36 -3.40 14.27 1.12
N TYR A 37 -2.66 14.61 0.06
CA TYR A 37 -1.21 14.40 0.00
C TYR A 37 -0.43 15.72 -0.06
N THR A 38 -1.04 16.83 0.39
CA THR A 38 -0.45 18.18 0.34
C THR A 38 0.83 18.33 1.15
N ASN A 39 1.03 17.49 2.17
CA ASN A 39 2.26 17.40 2.97
C ASN A 39 3.36 16.56 2.32
N ILE A 40 3.05 15.83 1.23
CA ILE A 40 3.95 14.87 0.59
C ILE A 40 4.37 15.35 -0.78
N PHE A 41 3.42 15.84 -1.60
CA PHE A 41 3.65 16.15 -2.99
C PHE A 41 3.55 17.65 -3.29
N PRO A 42 4.45 18.16 -4.15
CA PRO A 42 4.28 19.48 -4.76
C PRO A 42 2.98 19.53 -5.56
N GLN A 43 2.19 20.60 -5.37
CA GLN A 43 0.89 20.76 -5.99
C GLN A 43 1.01 21.42 -7.36
N GLU A 44 0.14 21.02 -8.29
CA GLU A 44 -0.13 21.66 -9.57
C GLU A 44 1.11 21.89 -10.46
N ARG A 45 2.15 21.06 -10.32
CA ARG A 45 3.36 21.07 -11.13
C ARG A 45 3.92 19.67 -11.34
N LEU A 46 4.74 19.49 -12.36
CA LEU A 46 5.53 18.28 -12.56
C LEU A 46 6.62 18.19 -11.49
N PHE A 47 6.84 16.99 -10.99
CA PHE A 47 7.90 16.68 -10.04
C PHE A 47 8.40 15.24 -10.21
N THR A 48 9.50 14.93 -9.54
CA THR A 48 10.11 13.59 -9.49
C THR A 48 10.17 13.10 -8.05
N TRP A 49 10.60 11.87 -7.84
CA TRP A 49 10.78 11.31 -6.49
C TRP A 49 11.65 12.17 -5.58
N MET A 50 12.62 12.92 -6.11
CA MET A 50 13.46 13.83 -5.32
C MET A 50 12.67 14.91 -4.58
N HIS A 51 11.52 15.29 -5.10
CA HIS A 51 10.67 16.35 -4.51
C HIS A 51 9.61 15.82 -3.54
N VAL A 52 9.50 14.50 -3.43
CA VAL A 52 8.50 13.85 -2.54
C VAL A 52 8.89 14.08 -1.08
N GLY A 53 7.90 14.46 -0.26
CA GLY A 53 8.04 14.62 1.18
C GLY A 53 8.05 13.29 1.92
N HIS A 54 7.85 13.35 3.22
CA HIS A 54 7.80 12.17 4.08
C HIS A 54 6.37 11.65 4.20
N PHE A 55 6.18 10.36 3.92
CA PHE A 55 4.93 9.67 4.21
C PHE A 55 4.85 9.35 5.70
N ARG A 56 3.74 9.70 6.32
CA ARG A 56 3.44 9.23 7.68
C ARG A 56 3.09 7.73 7.65
N PRO A 57 3.16 7.01 8.78
CA PRO A 57 2.82 5.59 8.84
C PRO A 57 1.40 5.26 8.35
N ASP A 58 0.47 6.19 8.47
CA ASP A 58 -0.93 6.09 8.05
C ASP A 58 -1.18 6.53 6.61
N GLN A 59 -0.17 7.03 5.90
CA GLN A 59 -0.30 7.55 4.55
C GLN A 59 0.29 6.60 3.51
N ASN A 60 -0.53 6.18 2.57
CA ASN A 60 -0.14 5.38 1.43
C ASN A 60 -0.88 5.85 0.17
N LEU A 61 -0.28 5.63 -0.99
CA LEU A 61 -0.99 5.72 -2.25
C LEU A 61 -1.92 4.51 -2.35
N LEU A 62 -3.17 4.75 -2.68
CA LEU A 62 -4.16 3.70 -2.95
C LEU A 62 -4.62 3.81 -4.41
N MET A 63 -5.20 2.73 -4.96
CA MET A 63 -5.57 2.68 -6.38
C MET A 63 -6.50 3.81 -6.81
N HIS A 64 -7.37 4.27 -5.91
CA HIS A 64 -8.32 5.35 -6.18
C HIS A 64 -7.72 6.76 -6.13
N SER A 65 -6.44 6.87 -5.77
CA SER A 65 -5.69 8.13 -5.80
C SER A 65 -4.73 8.24 -6.98
N VAL A 66 -4.54 7.19 -7.80
CA VAL A 66 -3.48 7.14 -8.82
C VAL A 66 -4.03 6.89 -10.22
N MET A 67 -3.42 7.55 -11.19
CA MET A 67 -3.65 7.32 -12.63
C MET A 67 -2.29 7.22 -13.32
N TYR A 68 -1.97 6.03 -13.81
CA TYR A 68 -0.75 5.77 -14.55
C TYR A 68 -0.90 6.03 -16.05
N ARG A 69 0.15 6.54 -16.67
CA ARG A 69 0.29 6.47 -18.12
C ARG A 69 0.34 4.99 -18.52
N THR A 70 -0.41 4.60 -19.54
CA THR A 70 -0.51 3.20 -19.98
C THR A 70 0.85 2.58 -20.35
N GLU A 71 1.76 3.39 -20.94
CA GLU A 71 3.11 2.93 -21.25
C GLU A 71 3.91 2.49 -20.02
N VAL A 72 3.71 3.13 -18.86
CA VAL A 72 4.34 2.74 -17.60
C VAL A 72 3.86 1.36 -17.19
N LEU A 73 2.53 1.12 -17.25
CA LEU A 73 1.94 -0.18 -16.93
C LEU A 73 2.41 -1.29 -17.90
N ARG A 74 2.56 -0.99 -19.18
CA ARG A 74 3.11 -1.94 -20.16
C ARG A 74 4.58 -2.26 -19.89
N LYS A 75 5.38 -1.24 -19.59
CA LYS A 75 6.83 -1.40 -19.32
C LYS A 75 7.11 -2.19 -18.06
N CYS A 76 6.30 -2.06 -17.03
CA CYS A 76 6.51 -2.80 -15.77
C CYS A 76 6.11 -4.27 -15.86
N GLY A 77 5.53 -4.72 -16.98
CA GLY A 77 5.15 -6.12 -17.20
C GLY A 77 4.10 -6.65 -16.23
N MET A 78 3.31 -5.75 -15.63
CA MET A 78 2.34 -6.12 -14.60
C MET A 78 1.26 -7.06 -15.15
N VAL A 79 1.07 -8.17 -14.46
CA VAL A 79 -0.04 -9.10 -14.69
C VAL A 79 -0.76 -9.31 -13.37
N LEU A 80 -1.99 -8.81 -13.28
CA LEU A 80 -2.80 -8.98 -12.07
C LEU A 80 -3.33 -10.41 -11.96
N PRO A 81 -3.16 -11.08 -10.81
CA PRO A 81 -3.71 -12.41 -10.57
C PRO A 81 -5.24 -12.43 -10.73
N LYS A 82 -5.76 -13.38 -11.51
CA LYS A 82 -7.21 -13.56 -11.70
C LYS A 82 -7.86 -14.05 -10.40
N HIS A 83 -9.11 -13.65 -10.17
CA HIS A 83 -9.92 -14.06 -9.03
C HIS A 83 -9.22 -13.87 -7.67
N THR A 84 -8.48 -12.78 -7.54
CA THR A 84 -7.69 -12.46 -6.34
C THR A 84 -8.07 -11.06 -5.85
N PHE A 85 -8.45 -10.94 -4.58
CA PHE A 85 -8.66 -9.65 -3.94
C PHE A 85 -7.30 -9.01 -3.60
N TYR A 86 -7.32 -7.72 -3.29
CA TYR A 86 -6.13 -6.94 -2.87
C TYR A 86 -5.07 -6.71 -3.96
N VAL A 87 -5.37 -7.06 -5.22
CA VAL A 87 -4.48 -6.82 -6.38
C VAL A 87 -4.28 -5.33 -6.69
N ASP A 88 -5.13 -4.47 -6.15
CA ASP A 88 -4.98 -3.01 -6.15
C ASP A 88 -3.64 -2.57 -5.55
N ASN A 89 -3.11 -3.30 -4.57
CA ASN A 89 -1.78 -3.03 -4.02
C ASN A 89 -0.66 -3.32 -5.04
N ILE A 90 -0.79 -4.37 -5.85
CA ILE A 90 0.14 -4.64 -6.96
C ILE A 90 0.06 -3.52 -8.00
N PHE A 91 -1.17 -3.08 -8.35
CA PHE A 91 -1.41 -2.01 -9.31
C PHE A 91 -0.74 -0.70 -8.89
N VAL A 92 -0.75 -0.37 -7.59
CA VAL A 92 -0.07 0.81 -7.08
C VAL A 92 1.44 0.62 -7.01
N TYR A 93 1.91 -0.51 -6.52
CA TYR A 93 3.30 -0.73 -6.11
C TYR A 93 4.24 -1.05 -7.28
N GLN A 94 3.87 -2.03 -8.10
CA GLN A 94 4.76 -2.58 -9.13
C GLN A 94 5.22 -1.56 -10.19
N PRO A 95 4.40 -0.57 -10.64
CA PRO A 95 4.82 0.41 -11.63
C PRO A 95 5.74 1.52 -11.11
N LEU A 96 5.86 1.71 -9.79
CA LEU A 96 6.54 2.88 -9.20
C LEU A 96 8.00 3.08 -9.68
N PRO A 97 8.85 2.05 -9.85
CA PRO A 97 10.21 2.21 -10.36
C PRO A 97 10.28 2.72 -11.81
N PHE A 98 9.21 2.62 -12.56
CA PHE A 98 9.10 3.06 -13.95
C PHE A 98 8.56 4.49 -14.08
N VAL A 99 8.16 5.11 -12.96
CA VAL A 99 7.65 6.48 -12.89
C VAL A 99 8.79 7.46 -12.77
N LYS A 100 8.99 8.28 -13.79
CA LYS A 100 9.99 9.37 -13.82
C LYS A 100 9.38 10.70 -13.43
N THR A 101 8.18 10.98 -13.91
CA THR A 101 7.48 12.25 -13.69
C THR A 101 6.12 12.04 -13.06
N MET A 102 5.81 12.88 -12.09
CA MET A 102 4.56 12.85 -11.34
C MET A 102 3.88 14.23 -11.39
N TYR A 103 2.56 14.22 -11.20
CA TYR A 103 1.77 15.43 -11.03
C TYR A 103 0.72 15.21 -9.93
N TYR A 104 0.71 16.04 -8.92
CA TYR A 104 -0.33 15.97 -7.88
C TYR A 104 -1.34 17.08 -8.08
N MET A 105 -2.59 16.67 -8.25
CA MET A 105 -3.75 17.54 -8.34
C MET A 105 -4.49 17.48 -7.00
N ASN A 106 -4.51 18.60 -6.26
CA ASN A 106 -5.24 18.69 -5.00
C ASN A 106 -6.74 18.77 -5.26
N LEU A 107 -7.30 17.66 -5.73
CA LEU A 107 -8.70 17.51 -6.11
C LEU A 107 -9.25 16.23 -5.48
N ASP A 108 -10.39 16.34 -4.79
CA ASP A 108 -11.12 15.23 -4.18
C ASP A 108 -11.90 14.47 -5.27
N LEU A 109 -11.16 13.62 -6.03
CA LEU A 109 -11.65 13.04 -7.29
C LEU A 109 -12.51 11.80 -7.08
N TYR A 110 -12.12 10.92 -6.15
CA TYR A 110 -12.78 9.64 -5.94
C TYR A 110 -13.50 9.64 -4.58
N ARG A 111 -14.75 9.18 -4.56
CA ARG A 111 -15.54 9.02 -3.34
C ARG A 111 -15.69 7.52 -3.07
N TYR A 112 -15.04 7.05 -2.02
CA TYR A 112 -15.04 5.64 -1.63
C TYR A 112 -16.02 5.41 -0.49
N PHE A 113 -17.12 4.74 -0.80
CA PHE A 113 -18.16 4.39 0.17
C PHE A 113 -17.69 3.21 1.02
N ILE A 114 -17.64 3.40 2.34
CA ILE A 114 -17.27 2.38 3.34
C ILE A 114 -18.40 2.17 4.33
N GLY A 115 -18.37 1.02 5.03
CA GLY A 115 -19.41 0.63 6.00
C GLY A 115 -20.40 -0.41 5.49
N ARG A 116 -20.26 -0.92 4.24
CA ARG A 116 -21.11 -2.01 3.76
C ARG A 116 -20.58 -3.36 4.25
N ALA A 117 -21.49 -4.24 4.70
CA ALA A 117 -21.15 -5.55 5.26
C ALA A 117 -20.42 -6.50 4.27
N ASP A 118 -20.61 -6.30 2.94
CA ASP A 118 -20.03 -7.12 1.88
C ASP A 118 -18.64 -6.66 1.41
N GLN A 119 -18.09 -5.61 2.03
CA GLN A 119 -16.81 -5.06 1.61
C GLN A 119 -15.63 -6.01 1.89
N SER A 120 -14.68 -6.04 0.94
CA SER A 120 -13.48 -6.87 1.01
C SER A 120 -12.55 -6.49 2.18
N VAL A 121 -12.66 -5.28 2.69
CA VAL A 121 -11.89 -4.75 3.83
C VAL A 121 -12.52 -5.07 5.20
N ASN A 122 -13.68 -5.75 5.23
CA ASN A 122 -14.26 -6.20 6.49
C ASN A 122 -13.37 -7.28 7.12
N GLU A 123 -13.07 -7.17 8.42
CA GLU A 123 -12.15 -8.05 9.16
C GLU A 123 -12.48 -9.55 8.97
N SER A 124 -13.76 -9.94 9.13
CA SER A 124 -14.17 -11.32 8.96
C SER A 124 -14.01 -11.84 7.53
N VAL A 125 -14.09 -10.95 6.54
CA VAL A 125 -13.86 -11.27 5.12
C VAL A 125 -12.38 -11.41 4.85
N MET A 126 -11.56 -10.51 5.41
CA MET A 126 -10.11 -10.52 5.23
C MET A 126 -9.46 -11.75 5.86
N VAL A 127 -9.88 -12.14 7.07
CA VAL A 127 -9.41 -13.38 7.72
C VAL A 127 -9.72 -14.59 6.82
N LYS A 128 -10.94 -14.71 6.30
CA LYS A 128 -11.32 -15.81 5.39
C LYS A 128 -10.55 -15.80 4.06
N ARG A 129 -10.01 -14.65 3.65
CA ARG A 129 -9.30 -14.47 2.38
C ARG A 129 -7.80 -14.22 2.57
N VAL A 130 -7.27 -14.55 3.74
CA VAL A 130 -5.86 -14.28 4.08
C VAL A 130 -4.88 -14.89 3.07
N ASP A 131 -5.18 -16.04 2.48
CA ASP A 131 -4.33 -16.66 1.45
C ASP A 131 -4.18 -15.77 0.21
N GLN A 132 -5.21 -15.00 -0.14
CA GLN A 132 -5.11 -14.05 -1.25
C GLN A 132 -4.25 -12.84 -0.88
N GLN A 133 -4.36 -12.37 0.37
CA GLN A 133 -3.47 -11.33 0.91
C GLN A 133 -2.01 -11.80 0.88
N LEU A 134 -1.74 -13.03 1.34
CA LEU A 134 -0.39 -13.61 1.30
C LEU A 134 0.15 -13.76 -0.12
N ARG A 135 -0.70 -14.16 -1.06
CA ARG A 135 -0.34 -14.23 -2.48
C ARG A 135 0.08 -12.88 -3.04
N VAL A 136 -0.69 -11.83 -2.74
CA VAL A 136 -0.38 -10.46 -3.16
C VAL A 136 0.91 -9.97 -2.50
N THR A 137 1.08 -10.18 -1.20
CA THR A 137 2.28 -9.76 -0.48
C THR A 137 3.55 -10.46 -1.02
N ARG A 138 3.50 -11.78 -1.31
CA ARG A 138 4.60 -12.49 -1.96
C ARG A 138 4.90 -11.94 -3.35
N HIS A 139 3.88 -11.67 -4.16
CA HIS A 139 4.08 -11.01 -5.45
C HIS A 139 4.80 -9.66 -5.29
N MET A 140 4.44 -8.86 -4.29
CA MET A 140 5.09 -7.56 -4.05
C MET A 140 6.53 -7.71 -3.56
N ILE A 141 6.88 -8.80 -2.86
CA ILE A 141 8.25 -9.15 -2.51
C ILE A 141 9.07 -9.43 -3.77
N ASP A 142 8.52 -10.20 -4.71
CA ASP A 142 9.23 -10.70 -5.89
C ASP A 142 9.32 -9.70 -7.04
N CYS A 143 8.31 -8.83 -7.19
CA CYS A 143 8.17 -8.00 -8.38
C CYS A 143 9.22 -6.87 -8.51
N GLN A 144 9.99 -6.58 -7.43
CA GLN A 144 10.97 -5.49 -7.44
C GLN A 144 12.22 -5.82 -6.61
N ASP A 145 13.39 -5.65 -7.22
CA ASP A 145 14.65 -5.62 -6.48
C ASP A 145 14.85 -4.23 -5.84
N LEU A 146 14.54 -4.13 -4.54
CA LEU A 146 14.69 -2.88 -3.80
C LEU A 146 16.15 -2.46 -3.60
N ASP A 147 17.11 -3.34 -3.82
CA ASP A 147 18.53 -2.98 -3.77
C ASP A 147 18.99 -2.30 -5.06
N ALA A 148 18.39 -2.60 -6.20
CA ALA A 148 18.58 -1.86 -7.43
C ALA A 148 18.15 -0.40 -7.32
N LEU A 149 17.27 -0.07 -6.36
CA LEU A 149 16.78 1.30 -6.11
C LEU A 149 17.62 2.10 -5.11
N LYS A 150 18.82 1.67 -4.74
CA LYS A 150 19.67 2.38 -3.75
C LYS A 150 19.99 3.83 -4.16
N GLY A 151 20.08 4.12 -5.46
CA GLY A 151 20.24 5.47 -5.99
C GLY A 151 19.01 6.37 -5.82
N GLU A 152 17.83 5.78 -5.82
CA GLU A 152 16.53 6.45 -5.72
C GLU A 152 16.00 6.43 -4.26
N LYS A 153 16.72 7.08 -3.36
CA LYS A 153 16.52 6.97 -1.90
C LYS A 153 15.07 7.12 -1.44
N LYS A 154 14.34 8.14 -1.96
CA LYS A 154 12.96 8.42 -1.55
C LYS A 154 11.96 7.39 -2.10
N LEU A 155 12.14 6.97 -3.35
CA LEU A 155 11.35 5.88 -3.94
C LEU A 155 11.57 4.59 -3.15
N ARG A 156 12.82 4.21 -2.92
CA ARG A 156 13.17 3.01 -2.15
C ARG A 156 12.58 3.04 -0.74
N ALA A 157 12.68 4.18 -0.06
CA ALA A 157 12.12 4.34 1.28
C ALA A 157 10.59 4.16 1.28
N TYR A 158 9.90 4.74 0.30
CA TYR A 158 8.46 4.57 0.15
C TYR A 158 8.07 3.11 -0.16
N MET A 159 8.80 2.45 -1.06
CA MET A 159 8.52 1.06 -1.40
C MET A 159 8.79 0.11 -0.23
N LEU A 160 9.84 0.34 0.57
CA LEU A 160 10.09 -0.38 1.82
C LEU A 160 8.96 -0.16 2.83
N HIS A 161 8.49 1.09 2.98
CA HIS A 161 7.36 1.41 3.84
C HIS A 161 6.09 0.66 3.41
N TYR A 162 5.76 0.69 2.12
CA TYR A 162 4.59 0.01 1.59
C TYR A 162 4.65 -1.52 1.78
N LEU A 163 5.80 -2.12 1.47
CA LEU A 163 5.98 -3.56 1.69
C LEU A 163 5.91 -3.92 3.18
N SER A 164 6.46 -3.07 4.07
CA SER A 164 6.34 -3.24 5.52
C SER A 164 4.89 -3.20 6.00
N MET A 165 4.07 -2.31 5.43
CA MET A 165 2.63 -2.25 5.68
C MET A 165 1.94 -3.55 5.23
N MET A 166 2.25 -4.06 4.05
CA MET A 166 1.67 -5.30 3.53
C MET A 166 2.04 -6.51 4.40
N MET A 167 3.26 -6.57 4.90
CA MET A 167 3.70 -7.58 5.87
C MET A 167 2.89 -7.47 7.17
N ALA A 168 2.77 -6.25 7.72
CA ALA A 168 2.02 -6.01 8.95
C ALA A 168 0.53 -6.36 8.82
N VAL A 169 -0.11 -6.00 7.72
CA VAL A 169 -1.51 -6.35 7.43
C VAL A 169 -1.68 -7.86 7.34
N SER A 170 -0.78 -8.55 6.64
CA SER A 170 -0.80 -10.02 6.53
C SER A 170 -0.68 -10.69 7.90
N ASP A 171 0.26 -10.23 8.73
CA ASP A 171 0.47 -10.75 10.09
C ASP A 171 -0.78 -10.53 10.96
N ILE A 172 -1.35 -9.32 10.95
CA ILE A 172 -2.54 -9.01 11.76
C ILE A 172 -3.69 -9.97 11.45
N PHE A 173 -3.98 -10.25 10.18
CA PHE A 173 -5.08 -11.14 9.83
C PHE A 173 -4.79 -12.61 10.18
N LEU A 174 -3.53 -13.05 10.10
CA LEU A 174 -3.12 -14.36 10.57
C LEU A 174 -3.21 -14.49 12.10
N LEU A 175 -2.86 -13.43 12.84
CA LEU A 175 -2.98 -13.38 14.30
C LEU A 175 -4.45 -13.33 14.77
N LEU A 176 -5.34 -12.69 13.99
CA LEU A 176 -6.77 -12.67 14.26
C LEU A 176 -7.44 -14.04 14.01
N ASP A 177 -6.97 -14.79 13.04
CA ASP A 177 -7.34 -16.21 12.82
C ASP A 177 -6.92 -17.06 14.03
N GLY A 178 -5.66 -16.93 14.46
CA GLY A 178 -5.09 -17.55 15.65
C GLY A 178 -4.91 -19.07 15.57
N SER A 179 -5.29 -19.72 14.48
CA SER A 179 -5.13 -21.16 14.28
C SER A 179 -3.67 -21.58 14.18
N ALA A 180 -3.39 -22.86 14.37
CA ALA A 180 -2.05 -23.42 14.17
C ALA A 180 -1.60 -23.25 12.70
N GLU A 181 -2.52 -23.41 11.75
CA GLU A 181 -2.27 -23.19 10.33
C GLU A 181 -1.89 -21.72 10.03
N ALA A 182 -2.60 -20.76 10.60
CA ALA A 182 -2.30 -19.33 10.46
C ALA A 182 -0.90 -18.99 10.98
N LYS A 183 -0.49 -19.59 12.11
CA LYS A 183 0.88 -19.41 12.66
C LYS A 183 1.96 -19.96 11.74
N GLU A 184 1.73 -21.11 11.13
CA GLU A 184 2.68 -21.65 10.14
C GLU A 184 2.72 -20.79 8.87
N LYS A 185 1.59 -20.28 8.39
CA LYS A 185 1.54 -19.33 7.27
C LYS A 185 2.31 -18.04 7.59
N GLN A 186 2.22 -17.53 8.82
CA GLN A 186 2.98 -16.35 9.26
C GLN A 186 4.48 -16.61 9.21
N LYS A 187 4.95 -17.70 9.81
CA LYS A 187 6.36 -18.10 9.74
C LYS A 187 6.83 -18.26 8.30
N GLY A 188 6.02 -18.93 7.47
CA GLY A 188 6.31 -19.12 6.04
C GLY A 188 6.40 -17.81 5.26
N LEU A 189 5.59 -16.77 5.57
CA LEU A 189 5.69 -15.47 4.94
C LEU A 189 6.99 -14.74 5.30
N TRP A 190 7.39 -14.76 6.59
CA TRP A 190 8.65 -14.15 7.03
C TRP A 190 9.88 -14.87 6.52
N GLN A 191 9.81 -16.20 6.41
CA GLN A 191 10.86 -17.00 5.76
C GLN A 191 10.97 -16.63 4.28
N TYR A 192 9.84 -16.53 3.57
CA TYR A 192 9.78 -16.12 2.17
C TYR A 192 10.44 -14.76 1.96
N LEU A 193 10.09 -13.76 2.78
CA LEU A 193 10.73 -12.44 2.73
C LEU A 193 12.26 -12.55 2.90
N ARG A 194 12.73 -13.37 3.83
CA ARG A 194 14.16 -13.57 4.10
C ARG A 194 14.90 -14.22 2.93
N GLU A 195 14.26 -15.15 2.24
CA GLU A 195 14.85 -15.91 1.14
C GLU A 195 14.83 -15.12 -0.17
N HIS A 196 13.83 -14.27 -0.37
CA HIS A 196 13.59 -13.53 -1.62
C HIS A 196 14.10 -12.08 -1.59
N THR A 197 14.66 -11.61 -0.47
CA THR A 197 15.21 -10.26 -0.38
C THR A 197 16.62 -10.26 0.21
N SER A 198 17.36 -9.18 0.01
CA SER A 198 18.67 -9.03 0.65
C SER A 198 18.54 -8.92 2.17
N ALA A 199 19.64 -9.27 2.87
CA ALA A 199 19.70 -9.09 4.32
C ALA A 199 19.47 -7.65 4.79
N ALA A 200 19.75 -6.64 3.94
CA ALA A 200 19.49 -5.24 4.23
C ALA A 200 18.00 -4.92 4.16
N VAL A 201 17.31 -5.37 3.12
CA VAL A 201 15.86 -5.22 2.94
C VAL A 201 15.12 -5.97 4.04
N TYR A 202 15.45 -7.23 4.28
CA TYR A 202 14.87 -8.04 5.36
C TYR A 202 14.99 -7.33 6.71
N ARG A 203 16.20 -6.87 7.08
CA ARG A 203 16.42 -6.16 8.35
C ARG A 203 15.62 -4.86 8.44
N SER A 204 15.54 -4.09 7.36
CA SER A 204 14.75 -2.85 7.33
C SER A 204 13.28 -3.09 7.62
N ILE A 205 12.70 -4.18 7.12
CA ILE A 205 11.29 -4.55 7.35
C ILE A 205 11.13 -5.19 8.73
N ARG A 206 12.03 -6.12 9.12
CA ARG A 206 11.95 -6.89 10.36
C ARG A 206 12.12 -6.03 11.63
N PHE A 207 12.99 -5.03 11.58
CA PHE A 207 13.25 -4.10 12.68
C PHE A 207 12.61 -2.72 12.48
N GLY A 208 11.87 -2.53 11.40
CA GLY A 208 11.02 -1.38 11.12
C GLY A 208 9.56 -1.63 11.44
N PHE A 209 8.68 -0.86 10.78
CA PHE A 209 7.23 -0.92 10.98
C PHE A 209 6.64 -2.33 10.75
N GLY A 210 7.12 -3.07 9.75
CA GLY A 210 6.62 -4.42 9.46
C GLY A 210 6.87 -5.42 10.58
N GLY A 211 7.95 -5.26 11.37
CA GLY A 211 8.29 -6.17 12.44
C GLY A 211 7.52 -5.96 13.75
N VAL A 212 6.79 -4.86 13.88
CA VAL A 212 5.97 -4.57 15.08
C VAL A 212 4.87 -5.61 15.26
N THR A 213 4.43 -6.25 14.17
CA THR A 213 3.39 -7.30 14.19
C THR A 213 3.95 -8.71 14.39
N ASN A 214 5.27 -8.88 14.43
CA ASN A 214 5.93 -10.17 14.63
C ASN A 214 6.90 -10.10 15.82
N LEU A 215 6.34 -9.96 17.01
CA LEU A 215 7.12 -9.80 18.24
C LEU A 215 7.72 -11.16 18.70
N PRO A 216 9.00 -11.21 19.07
CA PRO A 216 9.73 -12.47 19.34
C PRO A 216 9.57 -12.99 20.77
N PHE A 217 8.54 -12.60 21.51
CA PHE A 217 8.37 -12.97 22.92
C PHE A 217 6.99 -13.54 23.24
N PRO A 218 6.86 -14.35 24.31
CA PRO A 218 5.58 -14.91 24.73
C PRO A 218 4.53 -13.80 24.94
N LYS A 219 3.30 -14.02 24.45
CA LYS A 219 2.19 -13.05 24.46
C LYS A 219 2.35 -11.85 23.47
N GLY A 220 3.39 -11.82 22.64
CA GLY A 220 3.54 -10.80 21.59
C GLY A 220 2.30 -10.72 20.70
N ASP A 221 1.75 -11.86 20.30
CA ASP A 221 0.53 -11.97 19.49
C ASP A 221 -0.66 -11.23 20.14
N ALA A 222 -0.87 -11.43 21.44
CA ALA A 222 -1.96 -10.77 22.18
C ALA A 222 -1.78 -9.25 22.24
N ILE A 223 -0.55 -8.78 22.38
CA ILE A 223 -0.22 -7.33 22.36
C ILE A 223 -0.52 -6.74 20.99
N VAL A 224 -0.10 -7.39 19.91
CA VAL A 224 -0.37 -6.95 18.53
C VAL A 224 -1.87 -6.88 18.26
N VAL A 225 -2.61 -7.94 18.55
CA VAL A 225 -4.07 -7.98 18.37
C VAL A 225 -4.78 -6.93 19.23
N GLY A 226 -4.33 -6.74 20.48
CA GLY A 226 -4.84 -5.69 21.36
C GLY A 226 -4.61 -4.29 20.81
N GLY A 227 -3.39 -4.01 20.35
CA GLY A 227 -3.02 -2.75 19.72
C GLY A 227 -3.81 -2.48 18.43
N TYR A 228 -3.98 -3.48 17.58
CA TYR A 228 -4.81 -3.40 16.39
C TYR A 228 -6.28 -3.04 16.72
N ARG A 229 -6.89 -3.71 17.72
CA ARG A 229 -8.27 -3.42 18.14
C ARG A 229 -8.44 -2.00 18.68
N ILE A 230 -7.44 -1.48 19.41
CA ILE A 230 -7.43 -0.08 19.86
C ILE A 230 -7.31 0.86 18.68
N ALA A 231 -6.33 0.64 17.78
CA ALA A 231 -6.13 1.46 16.60
C ALA A 231 -7.38 1.50 15.72
N ARG A 232 -8.04 0.36 15.50
CA ARG A 232 -9.30 0.28 14.75
C ARG A 232 -10.40 1.16 15.33
N LYS A 233 -10.55 1.20 16.66
CA LYS A 233 -11.53 2.06 17.35
C LYS A 233 -11.23 3.54 17.21
N ILE A 234 -9.93 3.92 17.27
CA ILE A 234 -9.50 5.33 17.20
C ILE A 234 -9.60 5.85 15.77
N PHE A 235 -9.09 5.11 14.81
CA PHE A 235 -8.99 5.55 13.41
C PHE A 235 -10.20 5.15 12.57
N LYS A 236 -11.17 4.43 13.12
CA LYS A 236 -12.40 3.99 12.44
C LYS A 236 -12.14 3.34 11.06
N PHE A 237 -11.01 2.64 10.89
CA PHE A 237 -10.86 1.81 9.72
C PHE A 237 -11.54 0.46 9.95
N ASN A 238 -12.20 -0.04 8.92
CA ASN A 238 -13.06 -1.23 8.96
C ASN A 238 -12.35 -2.50 9.41
#